data_82679fa256e631987e09d742b748a2c1
#
_entry.id   82679fa256e631987e09d742b748a2c1
#
_cell.length_a   1.000
_cell.length_b   1.000
_cell.length_c   1.000
_cell.angle_alpha   90.00
_cell.angle_beta   90.00
_cell.angle_gamma   90.00
#
_symmetry.space_group_name_H-M   'P 1'
#
loop_
_entity.id
_entity.type
_entity.pdbx_description
1 polymer ?
#
loop_
_entity_poly.entity_id
_entity_poly.type
_entity_poly.pdbx_seq_one_letter_code
_entity_poly.pdbx_strand_id
1 'polypeptide(L)'
;MNWILFFIFIFFIDFYSYKSIKNINKSKILKYSYFMISLIVVFYFFLEYKIQPNSYNKSLSLGLLIAFYSPKFILVLFNLIEDIFRFLISVYNRLSKRSMLIKLPSRRKFISKLGIGLASIPFVSLNLGMVWGKNNIKVLNYTLFFDNLPSSFDGFKLTQISDLHAGNLDDLDDLERTVQLINSQNSDVIFFTGDLVNNEADELIPWITTLSKLSAKDGIYSILGNHDYGDYRSWPTDLEKKKNFAKLKKYQKKIGFDLILNDSRFIYKGGQKLAIVGVENWSNAFRKYADLSLATKKIKSTDFKILLSHDPTHWQKKILLGEDDYPLTLSGHTHGGQFGIEIPGYLKWSPVKWRYKYWAGIYKEKNKYLNVNRGLGTTAVPGRVGIWPEISVITLKSSNNV
;
A
#
# COMPACT_ATOMS: atom_id res chain seq x y z
N MET A 1 12.71 17.22 10.85
CA MET A 1 13.68 16.17 11.28
C MET A 1 14.98 16.87 11.71
N ASN A 2 15.50 16.54 12.88
CA ASN A 2 16.82 17.06 13.30
C ASN A 2 17.92 16.24 12.57
N TRP A 3 18.51 16.83 11.53
CA TRP A 3 19.49 16.17 10.68
C TRP A 3 20.76 15.76 11.40
N ILE A 4 21.19 16.54 12.40
CA ILE A 4 22.40 16.22 13.17
C ILE A 4 22.21 14.92 13.94
N LEU A 5 21.08 14.78 14.65
CA LEU A 5 20.75 13.55 15.38
C LEU A 5 20.59 12.36 14.42
N PHE A 6 19.99 12.58 13.26
CA PHE A 6 19.86 11.57 12.22
C PHE A 6 21.23 11.05 11.75
N PHE A 7 22.15 11.93 11.39
CA PHE A 7 23.49 11.54 10.93
C PHE A 7 24.30 10.85 12.04
N ILE A 8 24.22 11.31 13.28
CA ILE A 8 24.86 10.64 14.42
C ILE A 8 24.32 9.20 14.59
N PHE A 9 23.01 9.05 14.53
CA PHE A 9 22.34 7.75 14.65
C PHE A 9 22.74 6.79 13.52
N ILE A 10 22.73 7.25 12.28
CA ILE A 10 23.15 6.50 11.11
C ILE A 10 24.62 6.07 11.22
N PHE A 11 25.50 6.99 11.58
CA PHE A 11 26.93 6.69 11.79
C PHE A 11 27.15 5.61 12.86
N PHE A 12 26.41 5.69 13.97
CA PHE A 12 26.47 4.67 15.02
C PHE A 12 26.05 3.30 14.52
N ILE A 13 24.94 3.22 13.75
CA ILE A 13 24.47 1.96 13.15
C ILE A 13 25.52 1.41 12.19
N ASP A 14 26.08 2.23 11.30
CA ASP A 14 27.11 1.81 10.36
C ASP A 14 28.33 1.26 11.06
N PHE A 15 28.85 1.98 12.04
CA PHE A 15 30.03 1.57 12.77
C PHE A 15 29.80 0.28 13.56
N TYR A 16 28.64 0.15 14.21
CA TYR A 16 28.35 -1.00 15.05
C TYR A 16 28.00 -2.25 14.25
N SER A 17 27.24 -2.15 13.17
CA SER A 17 26.93 -3.27 12.27
C SER A 17 28.15 -3.74 11.49
N TYR A 18 29.09 -2.86 11.16
CA TYR A 18 30.37 -3.23 10.51
C TYR A 18 31.19 -4.25 11.34
N LYS A 19 31.02 -4.33 12.67
CA LYS A 19 31.68 -5.36 13.50
C LYS A 19 31.43 -6.77 12.99
N SER A 20 30.19 -7.09 12.54
CA SER A 20 29.84 -8.42 12.00
C SER A 20 30.61 -8.73 10.73
N ILE A 21 30.73 -7.76 9.82
CA ILE A 21 31.48 -7.91 8.58
C ILE A 21 32.97 -8.09 8.85
N LYS A 22 33.54 -7.25 9.72
CA LYS A 22 34.95 -7.30 10.14
C LYS A 22 35.36 -8.65 10.77
N ASN A 23 34.41 -9.31 11.49
CA ASN A 23 34.66 -10.60 12.11
C ASN A 23 34.83 -11.74 11.08
N ILE A 24 34.27 -11.58 9.90
CA ILE A 24 34.33 -12.57 8.81
C ILE A 24 35.46 -12.23 7.83
N ASN A 25 35.54 -10.98 7.43
CA ASN A 25 36.52 -10.52 6.45
C ASN A 25 37.12 -9.16 6.88
N LYS A 26 38.46 -9.10 6.90
CA LYS A 26 39.22 -7.90 7.32
C LYS A 26 39.74 -7.08 6.13
N SER A 27 39.26 -7.35 4.91
CA SER A 27 39.68 -6.63 3.70
C SER A 27 39.42 -5.12 3.86
N LYS A 28 40.43 -4.32 3.52
CA LYS A 28 40.32 -2.86 3.48
C LYS A 28 39.32 -2.42 2.39
N ILE A 29 39.32 -3.10 1.25
CA ILE A 29 38.39 -2.81 0.14
C ILE A 29 36.95 -2.95 0.63
N LEU A 30 36.62 -4.09 1.26
CA LEU A 30 35.27 -4.34 1.80
C LEU A 30 34.86 -3.28 2.85
N LYS A 31 35.80 -2.84 3.69
CA LYS A 31 35.56 -1.77 4.67
C LYS A 31 35.19 -0.47 3.96
N TYR A 32 36.00 -0.02 3.01
CA TYR A 32 35.77 1.26 2.34
C TYR A 32 34.51 1.21 1.47
N SER A 33 34.26 0.11 0.73
CA SER A 33 33.04 -0.08 -0.04
C SER A 33 31.78 -0.01 0.85
N TYR A 34 31.81 -0.66 2.00
CA TYR A 34 30.69 -0.65 2.97
C TYR A 34 30.31 0.77 3.40
N PHE A 35 31.29 1.58 3.85
CA PHE A 35 31.04 2.94 4.29
C PHE A 35 30.73 3.89 3.12
N MET A 36 31.35 3.68 1.97
CA MET A 36 31.06 4.49 0.78
C MET A 36 29.62 4.28 0.29
N ILE A 37 29.14 3.04 0.20
CA ILE A 37 27.75 2.75 -0.18
C ILE A 37 26.78 3.37 0.83
N SER A 38 27.08 3.25 2.14
CA SER A 38 26.27 3.89 3.17
C SER A 38 26.19 5.39 2.98
N LEU A 39 27.32 6.04 2.75
CA LEU A 39 27.39 7.48 2.50
C LEU A 39 26.55 7.90 1.29
N ILE A 40 26.68 7.17 0.17
CA ILE A 40 25.92 7.43 -1.07
C ILE A 40 24.42 7.35 -0.81
N VAL A 41 23.94 6.28 -0.16
CA VAL A 41 22.51 6.07 0.13
C VAL A 41 21.96 7.16 1.04
N VAL A 42 22.69 7.51 2.10
CA VAL A 42 22.27 8.55 3.06
C VAL A 42 22.29 9.92 2.42
N PHE A 43 23.31 10.23 1.62
CA PHE A 43 23.42 11.51 0.93
C PHE A 43 22.34 11.67 -0.14
N TYR A 44 22.05 10.61 -0.91
CA TYR A 44 20.94 10.61 -1.86
C TYR A 44 19.60 10.86 -1.16
N PHE A 45 19.32 10.15 -0.05
CA PHE A 45 18.11 10.40 0.74
C PHE A 45 18.04 11.85 1.27
N PHE A 46 19.16 12.37 1.76
CA PHE A 46 19.22 13.76 2.25
C PHE A 46 18.92 14.77 1.15
N LEU A 47 19.50 14.61 -0.04
CA LEU A 47 19.27 15.49 -1.17
C LEU A 47 17.80 15.48 -1.60
N GLU A 48 17.23 14.30 -1.85
CA GLU A 48 15.85 14.16 -2.30
C GLU A 48 14.84 14.67 -1.27
N TYR A 49 15.14 14.47 0.01
CA TYR A 49 14.28 14.99 1.08
C TYR A 49 14.30 16.53 1.17
N LYS A 50 15.41 17.16 0.79
CA LYS A 50 15.58 18.63 0.83
C LYS A 50 15.06 19.32 -0.43
N ILE A 51 15.24 18.72 -1.59
CA ILE A 51 15.07 19.37 -2.89
C ILE A 51 13.63 19.22 -3.42
N GLN A 52 13.02 18.06 -3.26
CA GLN A 52 11.71 17.78 -3.84
C GLN A 52 10.72 17.16 -2.84
N PRO A 53 9.62 17.86 -2.54
CA PRO A 53 8.69 17.37 -1.51
C PRO A 53 7.91 16.10 -1.89
N ASN A 54 7.66 15.79 -3.18
CA ASN A 54 6.80 14.67 -3.59
C ASN A 54 7.17 14.11 -4.98
N SER A 55 8.31 13.44 -5.08
CA SER A 55 8.72 12.81 -6.33
C SER A 55 8.93 11.30 -6.15
N TYR A 56 8.87 10.55 -7.27
CA TYR A 56 9.31 9.16 -7.34
C TYR A 56 10.71 8.98 -6.72
N ASN A 57 11.64 9.89 -7.02
CA ASN A 57 13.00 9.86 -6.49
C ASN A 57 13.03 9.93 -4.97
N LYS A 58 12.16 10.73 -4.34
CA LYS A 58 12.04 10.77 -2.88
C LYS A 58 11.58 9.43 -2.32
N SER A 59 10.57 8.81 -2.93
CA SER A 59 10.11 7.47 -2.54
C SER A 59 11.20 6.42 -2.75
N LEU A 60 11.92 6.49 -3.87
CA LEU A 60 13.05 5.60 -4.15
C LEU A 60 14.19 5.77 -3.14
N SER A 61 14.56 7.01 -2.81
CA SER A 61 15.62 7.30 -1.84
C SER A 61 15.27 6.76 -0.44
N LEU A 62 14.01 6.88 -0.02
CA LEU A 62 13.50 6.27 1.22
C LEU A 62 13.53 4.74 1.15
N GLY A 63 13.09 4.17 0.03
CA GLY A 63 13.12 2.73 -0.21
C GLY A 63 14.54 2.16 -0.12
N LEU A 64 15.51 2.79 -0.76
CA LEU A 64 16.93 2.43 -0.68
C LEU A 64 17.46 2.58 0.75
N LEU A 65 17.13 3.67 1.45
CA LEU A 65 17.53 3.84 2.84
C LEU A 65 17.02 2.67 3.70
N ILE A 66 15.74 2.31 3.59
CA ILE A 66 15.15 1.19 4.33
C ILE A 66 15.80 -0.13 3.91
N ALA A 67 16.01 -0.38 2.61
CA ALA A 67 16.61 -1.62 2.10
C ALA A 67 18.04 -1.82 2.60
N PHE A 68 18.83 -0.74 2.72
CA PHE A 68 20.21 -0.82 3.19
C PHE A 68 20.34 -0.80 4.72
N TYR A 69 19.42 -0.17 5.45
CA TYR A 69 19.51 -0.04 6.89
C TYR A 69 18.75 -1.10 7.68
N SER A 70 17.66 -1.69 7.15
CA SER A 70 16.98 -2.81 7.81
C SER A 70 17.93 -4.01 8.08
N PRO A 71 18.81 -4.44 7.13
CA PRO A 71 19.83 -5.44 7.42
C PRO A 71 20.79 -5.03 8.52
N LYS A 72 21.21 -3.75 8.55
CA LYS A 72 22.15 -3.25 9.55
C LYS A 72 21.54 -3.26 10.95
N PHE A 73 20.23 -3.00 11.10
CA PHE A 73 19.54 -3.15 12.38
C PHE A 73 19.59 -4.60 12.88
N ILE A 74 19.42 -5.58 12.00
CA ILE A 74 19.57 -7.00 12.36
C ILE A 74 21.00 -7.27 12.85
N LEU A 75 22.03 -6.79 12.13
CA LEU A 75 23.42 -6.96 12.53
C LEU A 75 23.73 -6.27 13.87
N VAL A 76 23.17 -5.08 14.10
CA VAL A 76 23.28 -4.37 15.39
C VAL A 76 22.68 -5.20 16.50
N LEU A 77 21.49 -5.78 16.31
CA LEU A 77 20.83 -6.62 17.30
C LEU A 77 21.68 -7.85 17.65
N PHE A 78 22.21 -8.56 16.65
CA PHE A 78 23.07 -9.72 16.88
C PHE A 78 24.39 -9.36 17.60
N ASN A 79 25.02 -8.23 17.23
CA ASN A 79 26.20 -7.75 17.92
C ASN A 79 25.90 -7.33 19.36
N LEU A 80 24.75 -6.70 19.60
CA LEU A 80 24.34 -6.26 20.95
C LEU A 80 24.10 -7.47 21.86
N ILE A 81 23.40 -8.50 21.40
CA ILE A 81 23.18 -9.74 22.14
C ILE A 81 24.52 -10.40 22.49
N GLU A 82 25.47 -10.44 21.54
CA GLU A 82 26.81 -10.99 21.79
C GLU A 82 27.60 -10.15 22.79
N ASP A 83 27.57 -8.83 22.69
CA ASP A 83 28.29 -7.93 23.59
C ASP A 83 27.69 -7.99 25.03
N ILE A 84 26.35 -8.06 25.18
CA ILE A 84 25.66 -8.27 26.46
C ILE A 84 26.08 -9.61 27.10
N PHE A 85 26.07 -10.70 26.32
CA PHE A 85 26.45 -12.01 26.82
C PHE A 85 27.89 -12.03 27.31
N ARG A 86 28.81 -11.39 26.59
CA ARG A 86 30.22 -11.25 26.99
C ARG A 86 30.36 -10.46 28.28
N PHE A 87 29.60 -9.39 28.39
CA PHE A 87 29.59 -8.58 29.61
C PHE A 87 29.14 -9.40 30.80
N LEU A 88 28.04 -10.15 30.67
CA LEU A 88 27.55 -11.03 31.77
C LEU A 88 28.55 -12.09 32.18
N ILE A 89 29.21 -12.74 31.20
CA ILE A 89 30.29 -13.73 31.53
C ILE A 89 31.46 -13.04 32.22
N SER A 90 31.87 -11.86 31.77
CA SER A 90 32.96 -11.11 32.39
C SER A 90 32.64 -10.77 33.85
N VAL A 91 31.42 -10.32 34.11
CA VAL A 91 30.94 -10.05 35.48
C VAL A 91 30.91 -11.32 36.34
N TYR A 92 30.34 -12.42 35.80
CA TYR A 92 30.30 -13.69 36.48
C TYR A 92 31.70 -14.20 36.85
N ASN A 93 32.65 -14.21 35.90
CA ASN A 93 34.04 -14.63 36.13
C ASN A 93 34.74 -13.78 37.21
N ARG A 94 34.44 -12.48 37.24
CA ARG A 94 34.97 -11.54 38.20
C ARG A 94 34.44 -11.80 39.62
N LEU A 95 33.14 -12.10 39.72
CA LEU A 95 32.48 -12.33 41.01
C LEU A 95 32.77 -13.75 41.57
N SER A 96 32.78 -14.78 40.71
CA SER A 96 32.94 -16.18 41.12
C SER A 96 34.39 -16.62 41.32
N LYS A 97 35.37 -15.78 40.97
CA LYS A 97 36.81 -16.13 40.95
C LYS A 97 37.12 -17.40 40.14
N ARG A 98 36.18 -17.82 39.27
CA ARG A 98 36.32 -18.97 38.36
C ARG A 98 36.44 -18.45 36.91
N SER A 99 37.36 -19.04 36.12
CA SER A 99 37.45 -18.71 34.71
C SER A 99 36.57 -19.66 33.92
N MET A 100 35.45 -19.13 33.39
CA MET A 100 34.67 -19.83 32.39
C MET A 100 35.37 -19.72 31.02
N LEU A 101 36.10 -20.78 30.65
CA LEU A 101 36.84 -20.86 29.38
C LEU A 101 35.85 -21.09 28.22
N ILE A 102 35.18 -20.01 27.76
CA ILE A 102 34.41 -20.05 26.54
C ILE A 102 35.31 -19.60 25.39
N LYS A 103 35.45 -20.44 24.35
CA LYS A 103 36.18 -20.08 23.11
C LYS A 103 35.42 -19.01 22.36
N LEU A 104 35.53 -17.77 22.84
CA LEU A 104 34.78 -16.59 22.37
C LEU A 104 35.00 -16.20 20.89
N PRO A 105 36.20 -16.41 20.25
CA PRO A 105 36.39 -16.02 18.84
C PRO A 105 35.58 -16.83 17.84
N SER A 106 35.46 -18.15 18.02
CA SER A 106 34.70 -19.01 17.08
C SER A 106 33.19 -18.73 17.16
N ARG A 107 32.65 -18.52 18.35
CA ARG A 107 31.28 -18.16 18.60
C ARG A 107 30.92 -16.81 17.96
N ARG A 108 31.77 -15.79 18.13
CA ARG A 108 31.56 -14.46 17.54
C ARG A 108 31.49 -14.53 16.01
N LYS A 109 32.37 -15.32 15.38
CA LYS A 109 32.34 -15.54 13.93
C LYS A 109 31.06 -16.26 13.50
N PHE A 110 30.59 -17.23 14.26
CA PHE A 110 29.33 -17.93 14.01
C PHE A 110 28.12 -16.98 14.09
N ILE A 111 27.99 -16.19 15.16
CA ILE A 111 26.93 -15.21 15.35
C ILE A 111 26.93 -14.16 14.23
N SER A 112 28.11 -13.68 13.83
CA SER A 112 28.24 -12.75 12.72
C SER A 112 27.77 -13.35 11.39
N LYS A 113 28.11 -14.62 11.10
CA LYS A 113 27.64 -15.32 9.89
C LYS A 113 26.13 -15.50 9.90
N LEU A 114 25.54 -15.94 11.03
CA LEU A 114 24.11 -16.09 11.20
C LEU A 114 23.40 -14.75 11.03
N GLY A 115 23.92 -13.69 11.67
CA GLY A 115 23.39 -12.33 11.54
C GLY A 115 23.41 -11.84 10.09
N ILE A 116 24.50 -12.06 9.35
CA ILE A 116 24.57 -11.67 7.92
C ILE A 116 23.59 -12.49 7.07
N GLY A 117 23.48 -13.82 7.31
CA GLY A 117 22.50 -14.65 6.61
C GLY A 117 21.07 -14.16 6.83
N LEU A 118 20.67 -13.86 8.06
CA LEU A 118 19.35 -13.33 8.36
C LEU A 118 19.15 -11.89 7.83
N ALA A 119 20.17 -11.05 7.88
CA ALA A 119 20.15 -9.69 7.35
C ALA A 119 20.05 -9.65 5.82
N SER A 120 20.50 -10.69 5.11
CA SER A 120 20.36 -10.77 3.65
C SER A 120 18.91 -10.93 3.20
N ILE A 121 18.04 -11.49 4.04
CA ILE A 121 16.62 -11.70 3.71
C ILE A 121 15.91 -10.36 3.42
N PRO A 122 15.82 -9.40 4.37
CA PRO A 122 15.18 -8.12 4.07
C PRO A 122 15.92 -7.33 2.98
N PHE A 123 17.25 -7.41 2.91
CA PHE A 123 18.03 -6.75 1.86
C PHE A 123 17.60 -7.20 0.48
N VAL A 124 17.61 -8.50 0.24
CA VAL A 124 17.25 -9.07 -1.07
C VAL A 124 15.77 -8.83 -1.35
N SER A 125 14.88 -9.14 -0.40
CA SER A 125 13.43 -9.01 -0.59
C SER A 125 13.00 -7.59 -0.89
N LEU A 126 13.53 -6.58 -0.21
CA LEU A 126 13.17 -5.17 -0.43
C LEU A 126 13.68 -4.67 -1.79
N ASN A 127 14.92 -5.01 -2.18
CA ASN A 127 15.43 -4.64 -3.49
C ASN A 127 14.65 -5.33 -4.64
N LEU A 128 14.36 -6.62 -4.52
CA LEU A 128 13.50 -7.33 -5.48
C LEU A 128 12.08 -6.78 -5.51
N GLY A 129 11.56 -6.40 -4.34
CA GLY A 129 10.24 -5.77 -4.21
C GLY A 129 10.14 -4.43 -4.95
N MET A 130 11.21 -3.63 -4.95
CA MET A 130 11.28 -2.36 -5.68
C MET A 130 11.45 -2.54 -7.19
N VAL A 131 12.18 -3.57 -7.63
CA VAL A 131 12.46 -3.79 -9.06
C VAL A 131 11.31 -4.55 -9.74
N TRP A 132 10.82 -5.62 -9.15
CA TRP A 132 9.83 -6.51 -9.76
C TRP A 132 8.50 -6.56 -9.02
N GLY A 133 8.54 -6.51 -7.69
CA GLY A 133 7.36 -6.74 -6.85
C GLY A 133 6.25 -5.73 -7.09
N LYS A 134 6.59 -4.47 -7.33
CA LYS A 134 5.62 -3.39 -7.60
C LYS A 134 4.83 -3.59 -8.89
N ASN A 135 5.36 -4.36 -9.85
CA ASN A 135 4.74 -4.62 -11.15
C ASN A 135 4.15 -6.04 -11.25
N ASN A 136 4.23 -6.85 -10.18
CA ASN A 136 3.71 -8.21 -10.15
C ASN A 136 2.21 -8.23 -9.83
N ILE A 137 1.39 -7.63 -10.71
CA ILE A 137 -0.04 -7.46 -10.52
C ILE A 137 -0.74 -8.83 -10.50
N LYS A 138 -1.62 -9.03 -9.52
CA LYS A 138 -2.46 -10.23 -9.40
C LYS A 138 -3.91 -9.90 -9.72
N VAL A 139 -4.52 -10.71 -10.58
CA VAL A 139 -5.96 -10.70 -10.79
C VAL A 139 -6.58 -11.69 -9.82
N LEU A 140 -7.39 -11.18 -8.91
CA LEU A 140 -8.10 -11.99 -7.90
C LEU A 140 -9.57 -12.05 -8.26
N ASN A 141 -10.06 -13.27 -8.52
CA ASN A 141 -11.45 -13.52 -8.90
C ASN A 141 -12.25 -13.96 -7.68
N TYR A 142 -13.39 -13.32 -7.47
CA TYR A 142 -14.34 -13.61 -6.40
C TYR A 142 -15.73 -13.82 -6.96
N THR A 143 -16.49 -14.76 -6.40
CA THR A 143 -17.93 -14.90 -6.64
C THR A 143 -18.65 -14.64 -5.33
N LEU A 144 -19.52 -13.64 -5.30
CA LEU A 144 -20.26 -13.24 -4.11
C LEU A 144 -21.75 -13.46 -4.32
N PHE A 145 -22.40 -14.06 -3.32
CA PHE A 145 -23.80 -14.45 -3.37
C PHE A 145 -24.65 -13.52 -2.52
N PHE A 146 -25.79 -13.06 -3.09
CA PHE A 146 -26.70 -12.11 -2.47
C PHE A 146 -28.15 -12.54 -2.63
N ASP A 147 -28.92 -12.47 -1.54
CA ASP A 147 -30.34 -12.86 -1.52
C ASP A 147 -31.23 -11.85 -2.24
N ASN A 148 -30.83 -10.57 -2.21
CA ASN A 148 -31.58 -9.44 -2.77
C ASN A 148 -31.02 -8.88 -4.09
N LEU A 149 -30.14 -9.63 -4.77
CA LEU A 149 -29.62 -9.21 -6.08
C LEU A 149 -30.74 -9.29 -7.13
N PRO A 150 -30.99 -8.20 -7.89
CA PRO A 150 -31.96 -8.26 -8.98
C PRO A 150 -31.56 -9.31 -10.02
N SER A 151 -32.51 -10.12 -10.47
CA SER A 151 -32.24 -11.31 -11.31
C SER A 151 -31.51 -11.01 -12.63
N SER A 152 -31.72 -9.82 -13.20
CA SER A 152 -31.01 -9.41 -14.42
C SER A 152 -29.52 -9.13 -14.19
N PHE A 153 -29.09 -9.01 -12.93
CA PHE A 153 -27.67 -8.83 -12.53
C PHE A 153 -27.02 -10.12 -12.06
N ASP A 154 -27.70 -11.28 -12.14
CA ASP A 154 -27.04 -12.55 -11.91
C ASP A 154 -25.93 -12.78 -12.93
N GLY A 155 -24.71 -13.01 -12.47
CA GLY A 155 -23.51 -13.09 -13.31
C GLY A 155 -22.88 -11.74 -13.69
N PHE A 156 -23.41 -10.61 -13.19
CA PHE A 156 -22.83 -9.29 -13.44
C PHE A 156 -21.39 -9.22 -12.88
N LYS A 157 -20.46 -8.81 -13.73
CA LYS A 157 -19.03 -8.77 -13.41
C LYS A 157 -18.54 -7.34 -13.22
N LEU A 158 -17.93 -7.07 -12.11
CA LEU A 158 -17.26 -5.80 -11.85
C LEU A 158 -15.76 -5.99 -11.64
N THR A 159 -14.97 -5.01 -12.09
CA THR A 159 -13.55 -4.90 -11.73
C THR A 159 -13.38 -3.73 -10.77
N GLN A 160 -12.73 -3.99 -9.65
CA GLN A 160 -12.27 -2.94 -8.74
C GLN A 160 -10.76 -2.76 -8.85
N ILE A 161 -10.35 -1.51 -9.04
CA ILE A 161 -8.97 -1.03 -8.96
C ILE A 161 -8.91 0.15 -8.01
N SER A 162 -7.75 0.43 -7.42
CA SER A 162 -7.59 1.45 -6.39
C SER A 162 -6.13 1.92 -6.29
N ASP A 163 -5.91 3.03 -5.61
CA ASP A 163 -4.61 3.44 -5.07
C ASP A 163 -3.49 3.37 -6.13
N LEU A 164 -3.66 4.14 -7.20
CA LEU A 164 -2.69 4.19 -8.30
C LEU A 164 -1.42 4.97 -7.91
N HIS A 165 -1.60 6.07 -7.15
CA HIS A 165 -0.50 6.95 -6.74
C HIS A 165 0.40 7.35 -7.91
N ALA A 166 -0.19 8.03 -8.89
CA ALA A 166 0.43 8.36 -10.19
C ALA A 166 1.82 9.00 -10.08
N GLY A 167 2.10 9.75 -9.00
CA GLY A 167 3.42 10.32 -8.74
C GLY A 167 4.51 9.31 -8.36
N ASN A 168 4.14 8.04 -8.14
CA ASN A 168 5.09 6.94 -7.87
C ASN A 168 5.21 5.96 -9.04
N LEU A 169 4.53 6.21 -10.14
CA LEU A 169 4.73 5.45 -11.39
C LEU A 169 6.01 5.92 -12.07
N ASP A 170 6.72 4.99 -12.69
CA ASP A 170 8.01 5.24 -13.34
C ASP A 170 8.14 4.64 -14.74
N ASP A 171 7.17 3.83 -15.18
CA ASP A 171 7.23 3.14 -16.46
C ASP A 171 5.86 3.16 -17.17
N LEU A 172 5.83 3.67 -18.40
CA LEU A 172 4.60 3.77 -19.21
C LEU A 172 4.18 2.40 -19.74
N ASP A 173 5.11 1.55 -20.10
CA ASP A 173 4.83 0.22 -20.65
C ASP A 173 4.20 -0.68 -19.56
N ASP A 174 4.64 -0.52 -18.30
CA ASP A 174 4.04 -1.22 -17.17
C ASP A 174 2.57 -0.79 -16.96
N LEU A 175 2.29 0.51 -17.07
CA LEU A 175 0.92 1.01 -17.00
C LEU A 175 0.08 0.55 -18.19
N GLU A 176 0.63 0.52 -19.41
CA GLU A 176 -0.08 0.02 -20.59
C GLU A 176 -0.42 -1.47 -20.44
N ARG A 177 0.52 -2.30 -19.99
CA ARG A 177 0.24 -3.71 -19.67
C ARG A 177 -0.84 -3.86 -18.59
N THR A 178 -0.82 -3.00 -17.58
CA THR A 178 -1.83 -2.97 -16.52
C THR A 178 -3.22 -2.65 -17.08
N VAL A 179 -3.35 -1.64 -17.91
CA VAL A 179 -4.62 -1.25 -18.56
C VAL A 179 -5.12 -2.37 -19.46
N GLN A 180 -4.25 -2.98 -20.26
CA GLN A 180 -4.60 -4.15 -21.09
C GLN A 180 -5.09 -5.32 -20.23
N LEU A 181 -4.43 -5.60 -19.11
CA LEU A 181 -4.82 -6.65 -18.18
C LEU A 181 -6.19 -6.37 -17.54
N ILE A 182 -6.48 -5.11 -17.17
CA ILE A 182 -7.80 -4.70 -16.65
C ILE A 182 -8.88 -4.91 -17.73
N ASN A 183 -8.66 -4.41 -18.93
CA ASN A 183 -9.62 -4.52 -20.03
C ASN A 183 -9.87 -5.99 -20.43
N SER A 184 -8.84 -6.84 -20.40
CA SER A 184 -8.97 -8.28 -20.71
C SER A 184 -9.88 -9.03 -19.75
N GLN A 185 -10.22 -8.47 -18.60
CA GLN A 185 -11.17 -9.07 -17.68
C GLN A 185 -12.61 -9.04 -18.21
N ASN A 186 -12.89 -8.22 -19.23
CA ASN A 186 -14.21 -8.07 -19.87
C ASN A 186 -15.32 -7.88 -18.83
N SER A 187 -15.11 -6.99 -17.87
CA SER A 187 -16.10 -6.69 -16.83
C SER A 187 -17.16 -5.73 -17.35
N ASP A 188 -18.38 -5.87 -16.83
CA ASP A 188 -19.50 -4.99 -17.19
C ASP A 188 -19.19 -3.55 -16.73
N VAL A 189 -18.56 -3.38 -15.55
CA VAL A 189 -18.26 -2.07 -14.96
C VAL A 189 -16.87 -2.09 -14.30
N ILE A 190 -16.20 -0.93 -14.28
CA ILE A 190 -14.96 -0.71 -13.52
C ILE A 190 -15.22 0.32 -12.41
N PHE A 191 -14.75 0.01 -11.20
CA PHE A 191 -14.75 0.91 -10.05
C PHE A 191 -13.33 1.27 -9.65
N PHE A 192 -13.05 2.59 -9.58
CA PHE A 192 -11.80 3.12 -9.03
C PHE A 192 -12.07 3.70 -7.63
N THR A 193 -11.49 3.10 -6.60
CA THR A 193 -11.84 3.42 -5.20
C THR A 193 -10.88 4.40 -4.53
N GLY A 194 -10.34 5.38 -5.28
CA GLY A 194 -9.61 6.54 -4.74
C GLY A 194 -8.07 6.40 -4.71
N ASP A 195 -7.41 7.46 -4.29
CA ASP A 195 -5.96 7.66 -4.27
C ASP A 195 -5.34 7.52 -5.68
N LEU A 196 -5.80 8.37 -6.59
CA LEU A 196 -5.31 8.44 -7.96
C LEU A 196 -3.93 9.11 -8.05
N VAL A 197 -3.67 10.09 -7.19
CA VAL A 197 -2.41 10.84 -7.10
C VAL A 197 -1.81 10.77 -5.69
N ASN A 198 -0.55 11.19 -5.52
CA ASN A 198 0.02 11.39 -4.18
C ASN A 198 -0.48 12.68 -3.54
N ASN A 199 -0.49 13.79 -4.29
CA ASN A 199 -0.96 15.11 -3.86
C ASN A 199 -1.33 16.05 -5.01
N GLU A 200 -0.67 15.94 -6.16
CA GLU A 200 -0.75 16.93 -7.23
C GLU A 200 -1.44 16.34 -8.45
N ALA A 201 -2.40 17.08 -8.97
CA ALA A 201 -3.10 16.69 -10.20
C ALA A 201 -2.12 16.46 -11.37
N ASP A 202 -1.04 17.25 -11.44
CA ASP A 202 -0.06 17.18 -12.53
C ASP A 202 0.75 15.89 -12.54
N GLU A 203 0.75 15.11 -11.46
CA GLU A 203 1.28 13.75 -11.42
C GLU A 203 0.60 12.84 -12.47
N LEU A 204 -0.64 13.18 -12.90
CA LEU A 204 -1.37 12.40 -13.91
C LEU A 204 -0.98 12.71 -15.35
N ILE A 205 -0.34 13.84 -15.64
CA ILE A 205 -0.12 14.30 -17.00
C ILE A 205 0.50 13.24 -17.90
N PRO A 206 1.56 12.52 -17.50
CA PRO A 206 2.18 11.49 -18.34
C PRO A 206 1.28 10.28 -18.61
N TRP A 207 0.29 10.04 -17.74
CA TRP A 207 -0.48 8.80 -17.67
C TRP A 207 -1.90 8.91 -18.26
N ILE A 208 -2.40 10.13 -18.47
CA ILE A 208 -3.79 10.39 -18.91
C ILE A 208 -4.14 9.59 -20.16
N THR A 209 -3.27 9.61 -21.18
CA THR A 209 -3.53 8.96 -22.48
C THR A 209 -3.65 7.43 -22.30
N THR A 210 -2.83 6.83 -21.48
CA THR A 210 -2.87 5.38 -21.22
C THR A 210 -4.08 5.02 -20.37
N LEU A 211 -4.36 5.77 -19.30
CA LEU A 211 -5.52 5.55 -18.45
C LEU A 211 -6.85 5.74 -19.20
N SER A 212 -6.92 6.63 -20.19
CA SER A 212 -8.12 6.81 -21.03
C SER A 212 -8.44 5.63 -21.94
N LYS A 213 -7.55 4.63 -22.06
CA LYS A 213 -7.79 3.37 -22.76
C LYS A 213 -8.56 2.35 -21.89
N LEU A 214 -8.80 2.63 -20.59
CA LEU A 214 -9.67 1.79 -19.75
C LEU A 214 -11.08 1.76 -20.35
N SER A 215 -11.70 0.59 -20.37
CA SER A 215 -13.01 0.39 -21.01
C SER A 215 -13.85 -0.64 -20.26
N ALA A 216 -15.11 -0.30 -20.03
CA ALA A 216 -16.13 -1.21 -19.53
C ALA A 216 -17.48 -0.84 -20.13
N LYS A 217 -18.36 -1.83 -20.34
CA LYS A 217 -19.64 -1.68 -21.02
C LYS A 217 -20.57 -0.66 -20.34
N ASP A 218 -20.68 -0.77 -19.02
CA ASP A 218 -21.59 0.03 -18.20
C ASP A 218 -20.89 1.22 -17.51
N GLY A 219 -19.65 1.55 -17.98
CA GLY A 219 -18.91 2.74 -17.54
C GLY A 219 -17.83 2.47 -16.51
N ILE A 220 -17.14 3.55 -16.17
CA ILE A 220 -16.06 3.58 -15.19
C ILE A 220 -16.40 4.63 -14.15
N TYR A 221 -16.59 4.22 -12.91
CA TYR A 221 -16.98 5.09 -11.81
C TYR A 221 -15.84 5.22 -10.81
N SER A 222 -15.64 6.42 -10.30
CA SER A 222 -14.56 6.69 -9.35
C SER A 222 -15.04 7.45 -8.11
N ILE A 223 -14.31 7.33 -7.05
CA ILE A 223 -14.38 8.19 -5.86
C ILE A 223 -12.99 8.75 -5.54
N LEU A 224 -12.90 9.64 -4.56
CA LEU A 224 -11.64 10.17 -4.06
C LEU A 224 -11.16 9.40 -2.82
N GLY A 225 -9.83 9.22 -2.73
CA GLY A 225 -9.16 8.83 -1.51
C GLY A 225 -8.55 10.03 -0.76
N ASN A 226 -7.86 9.76 0.33
CA ASN A 226 -7.31 10.82 1.17
C ASN A 226 -6.16 11.61 0.52
N HIS A 227 -5.41 10.99 -0.39
CA HIS A 227 -4.34 11.64 -1.13
C HIS A 227 -4.83 12.63 -2.19
N ASP A 228 -6.00 12.38 -2.75
CA ASP A 228 -6.58 13.18 -3.84
C ASP A 228 -6.94 14.63 -3.43
N TYR A 229 -7.03 14.90 -2.13
CA TYR A 229 -7.27 16.26 -1.60
C TYR A 229 -6.00 17.10 -1.48
N GLY A 230 -4.81 16.50 -1.69
CA GLY A 230 -3.52 17.20 -1.60
C GLY A 230 -3.16 17.66 -0.17
N ASP A 231 -3.63 16.94 0.85
CA ASP A 231 -3.45 17.30 2.26
C ASP A 231 -2.05 16.93 2.81
N TYR A 232 -1.25 16.14 2.07
CA TYR A 232 0.07 15.67 2.52
C TYR A 232 1.24 16.53 2.06
N ARG A 233 0.94 17.72 1.51
CA ARG A 233 1.96 18.72 1.20
C ARG A 233 1.56 20.10 1.69
N SER A 234 2.54 20.97 1.89
CA SER A 234 2.30 22.40 2.10
C SER A 234 2.03 23.09 0.77
N TRP A 235 0.96 23.85 0.69
CA TRP A 235 0.61 24.67 -0.46
C TRP A 235 0.96 26.14 -0.19
N PRO A 236 1.48 26.88 -1.17
CA PRO A 236 1.76 28.31 -0.99
C PRO A 236 0.53 29.11 -0.59
N THR A 237 -0.64 28.76 -1.16
CA THR A 237 -1.94 29.37 -0.82
C THR A 237 -3.08 28.35 -0.87
N ASP A 238 -4.16 28.61 -0.15
CA ASP A 238 -5.41 27.81 -0.24
C ASP A 238 -6.01 27.84 -1.65
N LEU A 239 -5.80 28.93 -2.39
CA LEU A 239 -6.27 29.06 -3.77
C LEU A 239 -5.55 28.07 -4.68
N GLU A 240 -4.25 27.89 -4.53
CA GLU A 240 -3.49 26.90 -5.33
C GLU A 240 -3.92 25.48 -5.01
N LYS A 241 -4.19 25.15 -3.75
CA LYS A 241 -4.76 23.87 -3.37
C LYS A 241 -6.12 23.63 -4.02
N LYS A 242 -7.01 24.64 -3.99
CA LYS A 242 -8.33 24.56 -4.64
C LYS A 242 -8.21 24.39 -6.16
N LYS A 243 -7.27 25.09 -6.80
CA LYS A 243 -6.99 24.94 -8.24
C LYS A 243 -6.49 23.53 -8.57
N ASN A 244 -5.58 22.98 -7.75
CA ASN A 244 -5.11 21.60 -7.89
C ASN A 244 -6.26 20.59 -7.82
N PHE A 245 -7.13 20.72 -6.83
CA PHE A 245 -8.29 19.84 -6.67
C PHE A 245 -9.28 19.94 -7.85
N ALA A 246 -9.54 21.15 -8.34
CA ALA A 246 -10.36 21.35 -9.54
C ALA A 246 -9.71 20.72 -10.78
N LYS A 247 -8.40 20.83 -10.92
CA LYS A 247 -7.61 20.22 -12.00
C LYS A 247 -7.67 18.70 -11.97
N LEU A 248 -7.54 18.10 -10.78
CA LEU A 248 -7.67 16.65 -10.59
C LEU A 248 -9.03 16.14 -11.09
N LYS A 249 -10.13 16.80 -10.70
CA LYS A 249 -11.46 16.44 -11.18
C LYS A 249 -11.58 16.56 -12.71
N LYS A 250 -10.97 17.58 -13.31
CA LYS A 250 -10.93 17.72 -14.78
C LYS A 250 -10.14 16.58 -15.44
N TYR A 251 -9.05 16.16 -14.85
CA TYR A 251 -8.25 15.05 -15.37
C TYR A 251 -8.96 13.71 -15.23
N GLN A 252 -9.66 13.44 -14.12
CA GLN A 252 -10.48 12.24 -13.99
C GLN A 252 -11.54 12.17 -15.09
N LYS A 253 -12.22 13.28 -15.37
CA LYS A 253 -13.17 13.36 -16.49
C LYS A 253 -12.49 13.11 -17.85
N LYS A 254 -11.26 13.61 -18.05
CA LYS A 254 -10.48 13.39 -19.29
C LYS A 254 -10.07 11.93 -19.47
N ILE A 255 -9.80 11.22 -18.36
CA ILE A 255 -9.54 9.78 -18.34
C ILE A 255 -10.81 8.98 -18.69
N GLY A 256 -11.99 9.55 -18.51
CA GLY A 256 -13.28 8.87 -18.74
C GLY A 256 -13.95 8.37 -17.45
N PHE A 257 -13.48 8.81 -16.29
CA PHE A 257 -14.09 8.47 -15.01
C PHE A 257 -15.33 9.32 -14.72
N ASP A 258 -16.46 8.68 -14.36
CA ASP A 258 -17.59 9.34 -13.69
C ASP A 258 -17.29 9.42 -12.19
N LEU A 259 -16.80 10.58 -11.76
CA LEU A 259 -16.45 10.85 -10.38
C LEU A 259 -17.70 11.10 -9.53
N ILE A 260 -17.91 10.27 -8.51
CA ILE A 260 -19.04 10.33 -7.61
C ILE A 260 -18.59 10.88 -6.25
N LEU A 261 -19.18 12.02 -5.85
CA LEU A 261 -18.84 12.71 -4.60
C LEU A 261 -20.11 12.90 -3.77
N ASN A 262 -20.34 12.05 -2.77
CA ASN A 262 -21.56 12.01 -1.96
C ASN A 262 -22.82 12.01 -2.83
N ASP A 263 -22.82 11.19 -3.86
CA ASP A 263 -23.92 11.08 -4.85
C ASP A 263 -24.08 9.61 -5.26
N SER A 264 -25.03 9.34 -6.15
CA SER A 264 -25.31 8.00 -6.67
C SER A 264 -25.51 7.96 -8.16
N ARG A 265 -25.27 6.78 -8.74
CA ARG A 265 -25.56 6.43 -10.13
C ARG A 265 -26.37 5.16 -10.19
N PHE A 266 -26.99 4.90 -11.31
CA PHE A 266 -27.75 3.66 -11.55
C PHE A 266 -27.25 2.99 -12.81
N ILE A 267 -27.06 1.68 -12.74
CA ILE A 267 -26.89 0.80 -13.89
C ILE A 267 -28.23 0.10 -14.13
N TYR A 268 -28.71 0.13 -15.38
CA TYR A 268 -29.97 -0.48 -15.78
C TYR A 268 -29.73 -1.69 -16.66
N LYS A 269 -30.40 -2.81 -16.34
CA LYS A 269 -30.30 -4.07 -17.12
C LYS A 269 -31.60 -4.83 -16.99
N GLY A 270 -32.20 -5.25 -18.11
CA GLY A 270 -33.42 -6.05 -18.11
C GLY A 270 -34.61 -5.43 -17.34
N GLY A 271 -34.78 -4.10 -17.40
CA GLY A 271 -35.82 -3.39 -16.66
C GLY A 271 -35.59 -3.24 -15.15
N GLN A 272 -34.51 -3.78 -14.63
CA GLN A 272 -34.08 -3.67 -13.22
C GLN A 272 -32.89 -2.70 -13.09
N LYS A 273 -32.58 -2.28 -11.88
CA LYS A 273 -31.48 -1.36 -11.63
C LYS A 273 -30.62 -1.79 -10.45
N LEU A 274 -29.36 -1.39 -10.49
CA LEU A 274 -28.38 -1.49 -9.43
C LEU A 274 -27.91 -0.06 -9.08
N ALA A 275 -27.85 0.27 -7.78
CA ALA A 275 -27.42 1.57 -7.32
C ALA A 275 -25.93 1.55 -6.96
N ILE A 276 -25.17 2.49 -7.52
CA ILE A 276 -23.78 2.78 -7.15
C ILE A 276 -23.81 4.00 -6.24
N VAL A 277 -23.33 3.85 -5.02
CA VAL A 277 -23.22 4.92 -4.03
C VAL A 277 -21.76 5.31 -3.89
N GLY A 278 -21.39 6.54 -4.21
CA GLY A 278 -20.03 7.04 -4.03
C GLY A 278 -19.97 8.08 -2.92
N VAL A 279 -19.14 7.86 -1.93
CA VAL A 279 -18.88 8.86 -0.89
C VAL A 279 -17.49 9.44 -1.01
N GLU A 280 -17.35 10.69 -0.56
CA GLU A 280 -16.04 11.31 -0.36
C GLU A 280 -15.27 10.61 0.77
N ASN A 281 -14.01 10.97 0.97
CA ASN A 281 -13.18 10.27 1.95
C ASN A 281 -13.73 10.39 3.39
N TRP A 282 -13.86 9.24 4.05
CA TRP A 282 -14.15 9.12 5.46
C TRP A 282 -13.06 8.30 6.13
N SER A 283 -12.41 8.81 7.14
CA SER A 283 -11.38 8.09 7.87
C SER A 283 -11.37 8.48 9.34
N ASN A 284 -10.87 7.60 10.19
CA ASN A 284 -10.63 7.94 11.58
C ASN A 284 -9.45 8.91 11.78
N ALA A 285 -8.47 8.85 10.90
CA ALA A 285 -7.21 9.59 11.01
C ALA A 285 -7.20 10.87 10.16
N PHE A 286 -8.13 11.01 9.20
CA PHE A 286 -8.16 12.08 8.22
C PHE A 286 -9.52 12.80 8.23
N ARG A 287 -9.65 13.83 7.40
CA ARG A 287 -10.90 14.58 7.27
C ARG A 287 -12.06 13.68 6.85
N LYS A 288 -13.24 13.95 7.39
CA LYS A 288 -14.46 13.20 7.13
C LYS A 288 -15.37 14.04 6.26
N TYR A 289 -15.29 13.82 4.95
CA TYR A 289 -16.13 14.50 3.97
C TYR A 289 -17.34 13.66 3.54
N ALA A 290 -17.34 12.35 3.84
CA ALA A 290 -18.41 11.45 3.44
C ALA A 290 -19.74 11.79 4.10
N ASP A 291 -20.77 11.89 3.27
CA ASP A 291 -22.17 12.08 3.65
C ASP A 291 -23.03 11.01 2.97
N LEU A 292 -23.34 9.94 3.70
CA LEU A 292 -24.17 8.84 3.22
C LEU A 292 -25.62 9.29 2.96
N SER A 293 -26.14 10.20 3.79
CA SER A 293 -27.50 10.71 3.67
C SER A 293 -27.68 11.46 2.34
N LEU A 294 -26.69 12.30 1.99
CA LEU A 294 -26.69 13.00 0.71
C LEU A 294 -26.51 12.02 -0.45
N ALA A 295 -25.58 11.06 -0.32
CA ALA A 295 -25.26 10.08 -1.35
C ALA A 295 -26.45 9.19 -1.72
N THR A 296 -27.33 8.90 -0.76
CA THR A 296 -28.48 8.00 -0.95
C THR A 296 -29.80 8.70 -1.17
N LYS A 297 -29.84 10.03 -1.25
CA LYS A 297 -31.08 10.82 -1.39
C LYS A 297 -32.01 10.37 -2.53
N LYS A 298 -31.44 9.82 -3.61
CA LYS A 298 -32.17 9.36 -4.82
C LYS A 298 -32.46 7.85 -4.81
N ILE A 299 -32.03 7.11 -3.78
CA ILE A 299 -32.05 5.65 -3.72
C ILE A 299 -33.18 5.19 -2.82
N LYS A 300 -33.92 4.17 -3.26
CA LYS A 300 -34.92 3.50 -2.42
C LYS A 300 -34.24 2.53 -1.46
N SER A 301 -34.81 2.29 -0.29
CA SER A 301 -34.30 1.29 0.68
C SER A 301 -34.19 -0.09 0.07
N THR A 302 -35.08 -0.46 -0.84
CA THR A 302 -35.17 -1.74 -1.54
C THR A 302 -34.16 -1.89 -2.69
N ASP A 303 -33.51 -0.82 -3.14
CA ASP A 303 -32.51 -0.92 -4.22
C ASP A 303 -31.27 -1.66 -3.76
N PHE A 304 -30.74 -2.57 -4.56
CA PHE A 304 -29.44 -3.20 -4.31
C PHE A 304 -28.32 -2.15 -4.48
N LYS A 305 -27.48 -1.99 -3.45
CA LYS A 305 -26.48 -0.93 -3.36
C LYS A 305 -25.06 -1.48 -3.36
N ILE A 306 -24.21 -0.94 -4.22
CA ILE A 306 -22.75 -1.08 -4.14
C ILE A 306 -22.20 0.25 -3.62
N LEU A 307 -21.57 0.23 -2.45
CA LEU A 307 -20.95 1.41 -1.84
C LEU A 307 -19.47 1.48 -2.22
N LEU A 308 -19.06 2.61 -2.77
CA LEU A 308 -17.66 2.96 -2.99
C LEU A 308 -17.22 3.87 -1.84
N SER A 309 -16.27 3.42 -1.03
CA SER A 309 -15.75 4.17 0.12
C SER A 309 -14.28 3.82 0.34
N HIS A 310 -13.39 4.77 0.17
CA HIS A 310 -11.95 4.55 0.10
C HIS A 310 -11.36 3.85 1.34
N ASP A 311 -11.57 4.40 2.55
CA ASP A 311 -11.02 3.85 3.81
C ASP A 311 -11.94 2.77 4.39
N PRO A 312 -11.48 1.52 4.59
CA PRO A 312 -12.27 0.42 5.14
C PRO A 312 -12.76 0.65 6.58
N THR A 313 -12.19 1.61 7.31
CA THR A 313 -12.68 1.97 8.65
C THR A 313 -14.08 2.61 8.62
N HIS A 314 -14.50 3.18 7.47
CA HIS A 314 -15.87 3.63 7.26
C HIS A 314 -16.87 2.47 7.34
N TRP A 315 -16.57 1.37 6.65
CA TRP A 315 -17.38 0.15 6.71
C TRP A 315 -17.47 -0.36 8.16
N GLN A 316 -16.32 -0.49 8.83
CA GLN A 316 -16.25 -1.00 10.21
C GLN A 316 -17.07 -0.17 11.21
N LYS A 317 -17.01 1.17 11.09
CA LYS A 317 -17.52 2.07 12.14
C LYS A 317 -18.87 2.69 11.80
N LYS A 318 -19.30 2.63 10.55
CA LYS A 318 -20.58 3.22 10.12
C LYS A 318 -21.47 2.18 9.44
N ILE A 319 -20.98 1.46 8.42
CA ILE A 319 -21.81 0.58 7.61
C ILE A 319 -22.25 -0.68 8.38
N LEU A 320 -21.36 -1.29 9.17
CA LEU A 320 -21.70 -2.44 10.01
C LEU A 320 -22.60 -2.10 11.18
N LEU A 321 -22.56 -0.88 11.68
CA LEU A 321 -23.31 -0.42 12.83
C LEU A 321 -24.62 0.27 12.44
N GLY A 322 -24.73 0.73 11.18
CA GLY A 322 -25.91 1.39 10.65
C GLY A 322 -27.01 0.42 10.25
N GLU A 323 -28.24 0.94 10.17
CA GLU A 323 -29.44 0.20 9.75
C GLU A 323 -29.53 0.03 8.23
N ASP A 324 -28.90 0.95 7.48
CA ASP A 324 -28.90 0.91 6.03
C ASP A 324 -28.24 -0.34 5.48
N ASP A 325 -28.86 -0.94 4.47
CA ASP A 325 -28.33 -2.10 3.79
C ASP A 325 -27.40 -1.69 2.64
N TYR A 326 -26.11 -2.04 2.76
CA TYR A 326 -25.09 -1.98 1.72
C TYR A 326 -24.51 -3.38 1.56
N PRO A 327 -25.10 -4.22 0.68
CA PRO A 327 -24.69 -5.61 0.52
C PRO A 327 -23.20 -5.76 0.14
N LEU A 328 -22.68 -4.81 -0.66
CA LEU A 328 -21.28 -4.78 -1.08
C LEU A 328 -20.67 -3.39 -0.88
N THR A 329 -19.55 -3.33 -0.19
CA THR A 329 -18.69 -2.13 -0.09
C THR A 329 -17.34 -2.42 -0.71
N LEU A 330 -16.82 -1.46 -1.49
CA LEU A 330 -15.52 -1.52 -2.15
C LEU A 330 -14.62 -0.43 -1.56
N SER A 331 -13.47 -0.85 -1.02
CA SER A 331 -12.47 0.03 -0.39
C SER A 331 -11.05 -0.24 -0.90
N GLY A 332 -10.14 0.71 -0.70
CA GLY A 332 -8.71 0.61 -0.96
C GLY A 332 -7.88 1.00 0.26
N HIS A 333 -7.04 2.04 0.13
CA HIS A 333 -6.38 2.79 1.20
C HIS A 333 -5.22 2.09 1.91
N THR A 334 -5.34 0.82 2.21
CA THR A 334 -4.40 0.11 3.09
C THR A 334 -3.15 -0.37 2.37
N HIS A 335 -3.18 -0.47 1.04
CA HIS A 335 -2.18 -1.13 0.20
C HIS A 335 -1.85 -2.57 0.63
N GLY A 336 -2.66 -3.16 1.52
CA GLY A 336 -2.29 -4.39 2.22
C GLY A 336 -0.98 -4.25 3.03
N GLY A 337 -0.52 -3.00 3.26
CA GLY A 337 0.75 -2.64 3.89
C GLY A 337 1.98 -2.81 3.00
N GLN A 338 1.83 -3.19 1.73
CA GLN A 338 2.90 -3.41 0.73
C GLN A 338 3.90 -4.53 1.08
N PHE A 339 4.13 -4.76 2.37
CA PHE A 339 5.11 -5.73 2.89
C PHE A 339 4.42 -6.73 3.80
N GLY A 340 4.64 -8.02 3.53
CA GLY A 340 4.03 -9.08 4.30
C GLY A 340 4.30 -10.46 3.73
N ILE A 341 3.50 -11.42 4.17
CA ILE A 341 3.53 -12.80 3.68
C ILE A 341 2.09 -13.21 3.38
N GLU A 342 1.83 -13.61 2.16
CA GLU A 342 0.55 -14.17 1.76
C GLU A 342 0.75 -15.48 1.02
N ILE A 343 0.28 -16.57 1.64
CA ILE A 343 0.20 -17.90 1.07
C ILE A 343 -1.29 -18.22 0.98
N PRO A 344 -1.91 -18.20 -0.22
CA PRO A 344 -3.34 -18.39 -0.37
C PRO A 344 -3.85 -19.62 0.36
N GLY A 345 -4.93 -19.45 1.15
CA GLY A 345 -5.54 -20.51 1.95
C GLY A 345 -4.82 -20.89 3.26
N TYR A 346 -3.59 -20.42 3.51
CA TYR A 346 -2.82 -20.81 4.69
C TYR A 346 -2.41 -19.64 5.59
N LEU A 347 -1.80 -18.60 5.03
CA LEU A 347 -1.24 -17.51 5.82
C LEU A 347 -1.42 -16.19 5.10
N LYS A 348 -1.96 -15.20 5.82
CA LYS A 348 -2.06 -13.83 5.37
C LYS A 348 -1.67 -12.91 6.52
N TRP A 349 -0.51 -12.27 6.39
CA TRP A 349 0.04 -11.42 7.41
C TRP A 349 0.76 -10.21 6.82
N SER A 350 0.52 -9.06 7.40
CA SER A 350 1.24 -7.81 7.15
C SER A 350 1.23 -6.97 8.43
N PRO A 351 2.23 -6.12 8.70
CA PRO A 351 2.22 -5.20 9.84
C PRO A 351 0.99 -4.27 9.86
N VAL A 352 0.42 -3.98 8.71
CA VAL A 352 -0.78 -3.13 8.59
C VAL A 352 -1.99 -3.67 9.36
N LYS A 353 -2.06 -4.98 9.64
CA LYS A 353 -3.11 -5.61 10.45
C LYS A 353 -3.24 -5.05 11.86
N TRP A 354 -2.18 -4.48 12.40
CA TRP A 354 -2.20 -3.84 13.72
C TRP A 354 -2.93 -2.49 13.71
N ARG A 355 -3.05 -1.86 12.53
CA ARG A 355 -3.76 -0.60 12.34
C ARG A 355 -5.17 -0.80 11.78
N TYR A 356 -5.34 -1.74 10.82
CA TYR A 356 -6.59 -2.00 10.12
C TYR A 356 -7.03 -3.45 10.34
N LYS A 357 -8.21 -3.64 10.95
CA LYS A 357 -8.83 -4.98 11.12
C LYS A 357 -9.09 -5.61 9.74
N TYR A 358 -9.62 -4.80 8.82
CA TYR A 358 -9.90 -5.20 7.44
C TYR A 358 -8.89 -4.53 6.52
N TRP A 359 -7.92 -5.28 6.01
CA TRP A 359 -6.77 -4.69 5.34
C TRP A 359 -6.45 -5.21 3.94
N ALA A 360 -7.06 -6.32 3.48
CA ALA A 360 -6.93 -6.79 2.10
C ALA A 360 -7.91 -7.93 1.79
N GLY A 361 -8.50 -7.96 0.58
CA GLY A 361 -9.41 -8.98 0.07
C GLY A 361 -10.82 -8.92 0.66
N ILE A 362 -11.55 -10.02 0.53
CA ILE A 362 -12.98 -10.10 0.89
C ILE A 362 -13.17 -10.41 2.37
N TYR A 363 -14.10 -9.67 2.98
CA TYR A 363 -14.65 -9.91 4.32
C TYR A 363 -16.17 -9.98 4.24
N LYS A 364 -16.79 -10.78 5.12
CA LYS A 364 -18.25 -10.88 5.26
C LYS A 364 -18.62 -10.79 6.75
N GLU A 365 -19.43 -9.82 7.11
CA GLU A 365 -20.04 -9.72 8.45
C GLU A 365 -21.50 -9.27 8.30
N LYS A 366 -22.44 -9.86 9.03
CA LYS A 366 -23.88 -9.52 9.03
C LYS A 366 -24.48 -9.45 7.61
N ASN A 367 -24.16 -10.41 6.74
CA ASN A 367 -24.59 -10.47 5.33
C ASN A 367 -24.12 -9.30 4.46
N LYS A 368 -23.20 -8.44 4.93
CA LYS A 368 -22.58 -7.37 4.18
C LYS A 368 -21.15 -7.78 3.79
N TYR A 369 -20.80 -7.60 2.53
CA TYR A 369 -19.45 -7.85 2.04
C TYR A 369 -18.64 -6.55 1.98
N LEU A 370 -17.35 -6.68 2.28
CA LEU A 370 -16.35 -5.65 2.04
C LEU A 370 -15.23 -6.26 1.20
N ASN A 371 -14.88 -5.63 0.08
CA ASN A 371 -13.58 -5.87 -0.56
C ASN A 371 -12.62 -4.72 -0.27
N VAL A 372 -11.44 -5.06 0.27
CA VAL A 372 -10.35 -4.10 0.44
C VAL A 372 -9.28 -4.42 -0.58
N ASN A 373 -9.24 -3.64 -1.66
CA ASN A 373 -8.27 -3.78 -2.74
C ASN A 373 -6.89 -3.32 -2.26
N ARG A 374 -5.83 -4.07 -2.64
CA ARG A 374 -4.44 -3.76 -2.24
C ARG A 374 -3.82 -2.62 -3.05
N GLY A 375 -4.54 -2.06 -4.02
CA GLY A 375 -4.08 -1.00 -4.90
C GLY A 375 -3.15 -1.46 -6.01
N LEU A 376 -3.07 -0.66 -7.07
CA LEU A 376 -2.17 -0.88 -8.21
C LEU A 376 -0.79 -0.29 -7.98
N GLY A 377 -0.72 0.88 -7.34
CA GLY A 377 0.52 1.61 -7.09
C GLY A 377 1.19 1.28 -5.77
N THR A 378 2.06 2.18 -5.37
CA THR A 378 2.80 2.12 -4.10
C THR A 378 2.75 3.48 -3.40
N THR A 379 2.84 3.48 -2.07
CA THR A 379 2.96 4.70 -1.27
C THR A 379 4.20 4.66 -0.40
N ALA A 380 4.85 5.78 -0.16
CA ALA A 380 6.07 5.98 0.61
C ALA A 380 7.31 5.24 0.07
N VAL A 381 7.28 3.91 -0.07
CA VAL A 381 8.36 3.08 -0.62
C VAL A 381 7.89 2.48 -1.95
N PRO A 382 8.64 2.64 -3.07
CA PRO A 382 8.20 2.17 -4.38
C PRO A 382 8.46 0.68 -4.55
N GLY A 383 7.91 -0.16 -3.67
CA GLY A 383 8.14 -1.59 -3.67
C GLY A 383 7.05 -2.38 -2.95
N ARG A 384 6.93 -3.66 -3.34
CA ARG A 384 6.02 -4.61 -2.72
C ARG A 384 6.71 -5.95 -2.48
N VAL A 385 6.54 -6.51 -1.28
CA VAL A 385 7.12 -7.81 -0.89
C VAL A 385 6.03 -8.68 -0.29
N GLY A 386 5.67 -9.76 -0.98
CA GLY A 386 4.69 -10.75 -0.53
C GLY A 386 3.24 -10.27 -0.52
N ILE A 387 2.99 -8.97 -0.69
CA ILE A 387 1.66 -8.36 -0.86
C ILE A 387 1.67 -7.62 -2.19
N TRP A 388 1.13 -8.26 -3.22
CA TRP A 388 1.23 -7.80 -4.59
C TRP A 388 0.15 -6.77 -4.95
N PRO A 389 0.36 -5.94 -6.00
CA PRO A 389 -0.69 -5.11 -6.57
C PRO A 389 -1.87 -5.97 -7.04
N GLU A 390 -3.07 -5.43 -6.98
CA GLU A 390 -4.29 -6.20 -7.17
C GLU A 390 -5.27 -5.56 -8.15
N ILE A 391 -5.81 -6.40 -9.04
CA ILE A 391 -7.05 -6.18 -9.78
C ILE A 391 -8.08 -7.15 -9.19
N SER A 392 -9.11 -6.65 -8.51
CA SER A 392 -10.19 -7.50 -7.98
C SER A 392 -11.30 -7.63 -9.00
N VAL A 393 -11.61 -8.84 -9.43
CA VAL A 393 -12.74 -9.15 -10.31
C VAL A 393 -13.81 -9.85 -9.49
N ILE A 394 -15.00 -9.25 -9.39
CA ILE A 394 -16.08 -9.74 -8.55
C ILE A 394 -17.29 -10.07 -9.44
N THR A 395 -17.73 -11.31 -9.40
CA THR A 395 -18.97 -11.76 -10.05
C THR A 395 -20.09 -11.79 -9.00
N LEU A 396 -21.16 -11.05 -9.26
CA LEU A 396 -22.35 -11.05 -8.41
C LEU A 396 -23.25 -12.22 -8.79
N LYS A 397 -23.74 -12.97 -7.80
CA LYS A 397 -24.64 -14.10 -7.98
C LYS A 397 -25.84 -13.99 -7.06
N SER A 398 -27.01 -14.39 -7.55
CA SER A 398 -28.20 -14.56 -6.73
C SER A 398 -28.10 -15.86 -5.93
N SER A 399 -28.32 -15.78 -4.59
CA SER A 399 -28.39 -16.99 -3.75
C SER A 399 -29.57 -17.91 -4.12
N ASN A 400 -30.60 -17.38 -4.77
CA ASN A 400 -31.79 -18.15 -5.16
C ASN A 400 -31.55 -19.09 -6.36
N ASN A 401 -30.36 -19.02 -6.98
CA ASN A 401 -29.98 -19.83 -8.14
C ASN A 401 -28.93 -20.92 -7.81
N VAL A 402 -28.72 -21.24 -6.52
CA VAL A 402 -27.77 -22.26 -6.04
C VAL A 402 -28.51 -23.47 -5.50
#